data_e583af180a97fec2a9082ed449212ec7
#
_entry.id   e583af180a97fec2a9082ed449212ec7
#
_cell.length_a   1.000
_cell.length_b   1.000
_cell.length_c   1.000
_cell.angle_alpha   90.00
_cell.angle_beta   90.00
_cell.angle_gamma   90.00
#
_symmetry.space_group_name_H-M   'P 1'
#
loop_
_entity.id
_entity.type
_entity.pdbx_description
1 polymer ?
#
loop_
_entity_poly.entity_id
_entity_poly.type
_entity_poly.pdbx_seq_one_letter_code
_entity_poly.pdbx_strand_id
1 'polypeptide(L)'
;AQLCESLGHRIEPVSLPVVLPELLDHVFTIIGANTRNHVDMLGRMRGFDVQDAELEARTRIILRDKGNVSGAQYTAAVEWIHALGRQLATFMQDYDVVLSPVLTREPARIGELVVPDMSLSLEDMIERSHRYSPFAALFNASGQPAMSVPLYWSAAGLPMGAHFAGRFGEEGVL
;
A
#
# COMPACT_ATOMS: atom_id res chain seq x y z
N ALA A 1 18.52 0.73 11.10
CA ALA A 1 19.83 0.35 10.56
C ALA A 1 20.83 0.11 11.70
N GLN A 2 21.28 1.11 12.46
CA GLN A 2 22.32 0.98 13.51
C GLN A 2 22.08 -0.15 14.51
N LEU A 3 20.84 -0.36 14.98
CA LEU A 3 20.51 -1.48 15.86
C LEU A 3 20.75 -2.83 15.16
N CYS A 4 20.36 -2.98 13.90
CA CYS A 4 20.60 -4.21 13.15
C CYS A 4 22.12 -4.46 12.96
N GLU A 5 22.89 -3.41 12.64
CA GLU A 5 24.36 -3.50 12.54
C GLU A 5 24.98 -3.95 13.87
N SER A 6 24.52 -3.39 15.01
CA SER A 6 25.03 -3.79 16.33
C SER A 6 24.69 -5.23 16.70
N LEU A 7 23.69 -5.83 16.06
CA LEU A 7 23.31 -7.24 16.18
C LEU A 7 24.04 -8.15 15.18
N GLY A 8 24.93 -7.60 14.37
CA GLY A 8 25.77 -8.36 13.43
C GLY A 8 25.21 -8.47 12.01
N HIS A 9 24.12 -7.78 11.68
CA HIS A 9 23.60 -7.73 10.31
C HIS A 9 24.40 -6.77 9.44
N ARG A 10 24.62 -7.13 8.19
CA ARG A 10 25.17 -6.24 7.18
C ARG A 10 24.06 -5.38 6.59
N ILE A 11 24.19 -4.06 6.70
CA ILE A 11 23.21 -3.09 6.17
C ILE A 11 23.81 -2.36 4.98
N GLU A 12 23.07 -2.34 3.88
CA GLU A 12 23.44 -1.67 2.64
C GLU A 12 22.29 -0.74 2.20
N PRO A 13 22.54 0.58 2.04
CA PRO A 13 21.53 1.49 1.47
C PRO A 13 21.30 1.17 -0.01
N VAL A 14 20.05 0.95 -0.39
CA VAL A 14 19.65 0.58 -1.76
C VAL A 14 18.42 1.36 -2.20
N SER A 15 18.25 1.46 -3.52
CA SER A 15 17.01 1.95 -4.13
C SER A 15 16.22 0.77 -4.69
N LEU A 16 14.95 0.67 -4.31
CA LEU A 16 14.06 -0.37 -4.85
C LEU A 16 13.75 -0.10 -6.32
N PRO A 17 13.66 -1.14 -7.17
CA PRO A 17 13.38 -1.01 -8.60
C PRO A 17 11.88 -0.78 -8.84
N VAL A 18 11.34 0.34 -8.37
CA VAL A 18 9.92 0.68 -8.49
C VAL A 18 9.74 2.18 -8.71
N VAL A 19 8.82 2.52 -9.60
CA VAL A 19 8.33 3.88 -9.80
C VAL A 19 7.00 4.01 -9.06
N LEU A 20 6.98 4.68 -7.93
CA LEU A 20 5.83 4.72 -7.02
C LEU A 20 4.54 5.25 -7.67
N PRO A 21 4.51 6.34 -8.46
CA PRO A 21 3.29 6.79 -9.13
C PRO A 21 2.70 5.73 -10.07
N GLU A 22 3.53 5.01 -10.81
CA GLU A 22 3.12 3.94 -11.72
C GLU A 22 2.53 2.75 -10.94
N LEU A 23 3.19 2.32 -9.87
CA LEU A 23 2.67 1.30 -8.95
C LEU A 23 1.27 1.67 -8.46
N LEU A 24 1.10 2.91 -8.01
CA LEU A 24 -0.16 3.38 -7.43
C LEU A 24 -1.29 3.45 -8.46
N ASP A 25 -1.01 3.83 -9.69
CA ASP A 25 -2.03 3.84 -10.75
C ASP A 25 -2.57 2.43 -11.01
N HIS A 26 -1.68 1.44 -11.13
CA HIS A 26 -2.09 0.04 -11.31
C HIS A 26 -2.81 -0.53 -10.08
N VAL A 27 -2.30 -0.26 -8.87
CA VAL A 27 -2.93 -0.69 -7.62
C VAL A 27 -4.35 -0.09 -7.50
N PHE A 28 -4.52 1.21 -7.77
CA PHE A 28 -5.85 1.84 -7.69
C PHE A 28 -6.78 1.44 -8.83
N THR A 29 -6.27 1.02 -9.97
CA THR A 29 -7.07 0.39 -11.03
C THR A 29 -7.69 -0.93 -10.54
N ILE A 30 -6.90 -1.77 -9.86
CA ILE A 30 -7.38 -3.02 -9.27
C ILE A 30 -8.33 -2.74 -8.10
N ILE A 31 -7.97 -1.82 -7.20
CA ILE A 31 -8.81 -1.43 -6.06
C ILE A 31 -10.16 -0.89 -6.53
N GLY A 32 -10.19 -0.02 -7.55
CA GLY A 32 -11.41 0.57 -8.07
C GLY A 32 -12.38 -0.47 -8.62
N ALA A 33 -11.88 -1.39 -9.45
CA ALA A 33 -12.68 -2.50 -9.98
C ALA A 33 -13.26 -3.39 -8.87
N ASN A 34 -12.43 -3.75 -7.89
CA ASN A 34 -12.87 -4.58 -6.76
C ASN A 34 -13.87 -3.83 -5.86
N THR A 35 -13.65 -2.54 -5.61
CA THR A 35 -14.58 -1.70 -4.84
C THR A 35 -15.94 -1.64 -5.51
N ARG A 36 -15.99 -1.42 -6.85
CA ARG A 36 -17.24 -1.47 -7.62
C ARG A 36 -17.95 -2.82 -7.47
N ASN A 37 -17.22 -3.91 -7.70
CA ASN A 37 -17.79 -5.25 -7.55
C ASN A 37 -18.36 -5.51 -6.15
N HIS A 38 -17.67 -5.07 -5.09
CA HIS A 38 -18.14 -5.23 -3.71
C HIS A 38 -19.40 -4.40 -3.43
N VAL A 39 -19.46 -3.16 -3.91
CA VAL A 39 -20.66 -2.30 -3.76
C VAL A 39 -21.85 -2.90 -4.49
N ASP A 40 -21.65 -3.37 -5.73
CA ASP A 40 -22.71 -4.02 -6.53
C ASP A 40 -23.14 -5.35 -5.89
N MET A 41 -22.23 -6.12 -5.33
CA MET A 41 -22.52 -7.35 -4.60
C MET A 41 -23.37 -7.05 -3.35
N LEU A 42 -23.01 -6.04 -2.60
CA LEU A 42 -23.77 -5.61 -1.41
C LEU A 42 -25.20 -5.18 -1.80
N GLY A 43 -25.36 -4.43 -2.89
CA GLY A 43 -26.68 -4.07 -3.44
C GLY A 43 -27.51 -5.30 -3.79
N ARG A 44 -26.92 -6.28 -4.49
CA ARG A 44 -27.61 -7.56 -4.81
C ARG A 44 -28.04 -8.33 -3.56
N MET A 45 -27.17 -8.40 -2.54
CA MET A 45 -27.48 -9.10 -1.28
C MET A 45 -28.63 -8.43 -0.50
N ARG A 46 -28.73 -7.11 -0.57
CA ARG A 46 -29.77 -6.30 0.11
C ARG A 46 -31.08 -6.23 -0.65
N GLY A 47 -31.06 -6.54 -1.96
CA GLY A 47 -32.19 -6.38 -2.87
C GLY A 47 -32.46 -4.94 -3.34
N PHE A 48 -31.54 -4.00 -3.08
CA PHE A 48 -31.60 -2.61 -3.55
C PHE A 48 -30.17 -2.00 -3.63
N ASP A 49 -30.00 -1.04 -4.52
CA ASP A 49 -28.70 -0.42 -4.78
C ASP A 49 -28.17 0.34 -3.56
N VAL A 50 -26.85 0.26 -3.36
CA VAL A 50 -26.14 1.07 -2.37
C VAL A 50 -26.15 2.51 -2.82
N GLN A 51 -26.62 3.41 -1.95
CA GLN A 51 -26.68 4.84 -2.26
C GLN A 51 -25.37 5.53 -1.92
N ASP A 52 -25.00 6.56 -2.67
CA ASP A 52 -23.78 7.34 -2.43
C ASP A 52 -23.68 7.86 -0.99
N ALA A 53 -24.80 8.23 -0.37
CA ALA A 53 -24.85 8.71 1.01
C ALA A 53 -24.45 7.65 2.05
N GLU A 54 -24.46 6.37 1.69
CA GLU A 54 -24.07 5.25 2.55
C GLU A 54 -22.55 4.99 2.50
N LEU A 55 -21.84 5.64 1.56
CA LEU A 55 -20.42 5.44 1.31
C LEU A 55 -19.60 6.65 1.81
N GLU A 56 -18.45 6.37 2.42
CA GLU A 56 -17.47 7.40 2.76
C GLU A 56 -16.94 8.12 1.51
N ALA A 57 -16.56 9.39 1.66
CA ALA A 57 -16.02 10.20 0.57
C ALA A 57 -14.84 9.52 -0.16
N ARG A 58 -13.95 8.86 0.58
CA ARG A 58 -12.83 8.10 0.02
C ARG A 58 -13.30 7.00 -0.96
N THR A 59 -14.27 6.22 -0.57
CA THR A 59 -14.84 5.14 -1.41
C THR A 59 -15.50 5.73 -2.66
N ARG A 60 -16.25 6.81 -2.51
CA ARG A 60 -16.92 7.50 -3.62
C ARG A 60 -15.92 8.08 -4.62
N ILE A 61 -14.80 8.66 -4.17
CA ILE A 61 -13.72 9.15 -5.03
C ILE A 61 -13.11 7.99 -5.84
N ILE A 62 -12.80 6.88 -5.19
CA ILE A 62 -12.28 5.67 -5.87
C ILE A 62 -13.27 5.18 -6.93
N LEU A 63 -14.56 5.10 -6.61
CA LEU A 63 -15.61 4.66 -7.54
C LEU A 63 -15.78 5.64 -8.70
N ARG A 64 -15.73 6.95 -8.46
CA ARG A 64 -15.82 7.99 -9.48
C ARG A 64 -14.71 7.84 -10.53
N ASP A 65 -13.49 7.65 -10.08
CA ASP A 65 -12.31 7.78 -10.94
C ASP A 65 -11.80 6.42 -11.46
N LYS A 66 -12.02 5.31 -10.71
CA LYS A 66 -11.53 3.96 -11.04
C LYS A 66 -12.61 2.86 -10.94
N GLY A 67 -13.87 3.19 -10.68
CA GLY A 67 -14.94 2.21 -10.52
C GLY A 67 -15.43 1.57 -11.83
N ASN A 68 -15.11 2.15 -12.99
CA ASN A 68 -15.58 1.72 -14.30
C ASN A 68 -14.43 1.35 -15.25
N VAL A 69 -13.35 0.76 -14.72
CA VAL A 69 -12.24 0.27 -15.55
C VAL A 69 -12.70 -0.90 -16.42
N SER A 70 -12.20 -0.97 -17.65
CA SER A 70 -12.46 -2.09 -18.55
C SER A 70 -11.74 -3.36 -18.10
N GLY A 71 -12.20 -4.54 -18.55
CA GLY A 71 -11.49 -5.79 -18.31
C GLY A 71 -10.03 -5.76 -18.83
N ALA A 72 -9.78 -5.09 -19.96
CA ALA A 72 -8.45 -4.93 -20.51
C ALA A 72 -7.54 -4.09 -19.58
N GLN A 73 -8.04 -2.98 -19.04
CA GLN A 73 -7.29 -2.16 -18.07
C GLN A 73 -7.00 -2.92 -16.78
N TYR A 74 -7.98 -3.68 -16.28
CA TYR A 74 -7.80 -4.52 -15.09
C TYR A 74 -6.71 -5.59 -15.32
N THR A 75 -6.80 -6.32 -16.45
CA THR A 75 -5.82 -7.36 -16.80
C THR A 75 -4.40 -6.77 -16.96
N ALA A 76 -4.27 -5.64 -17.66
CA ALA A 76 -2.99 -4.95 -17.80
C ALA A 76 -2.39 -4.54 -16.44
N ALA A 77 -3.22 -4.06 -15.52
CA ALA A 77 -2.76 -3.71 -14.17
C ALA A 77 -2.27 -4.95 -13.39
N VAL A 78 -2.98 -6.06 -13.47
CA VAL A 78 -2.57 -7.34 -12.85
C VAL A 78 -1.26 -7.86 -13.45
N GLU A 79 -1.12 -7.84 -14.77
CA GLU A 79 0.10 -8.27 -15.47
C GLU A 79 1.31 -7.40 -15.09
N TRP A 80 1.10 -6.09 -14.96
CA TRP A 80 2.14 -5.17 -14.51
C TRP A 80 2.60 -5.49 -13.08
N ILE A 81 1.68 -5.75 -12.15
CA ILE A 81 2.00 -6.16 -10.77
C ILE A 81 2.79 -7.48 -10.75
N HIS A 82 2.41 -8.46 -11.59
CA HIS A 82 3.18 -9.70 -11.72
C HIS A 82 4.59 -9.46 -12.28
N ALA A 83 4.75 -8.55 -13.24
CA ALA A 83 6.06 -8.17 -13.76
C ALA A 83 6.94 -7.51 -12.70
N LEU A 84 6.35 -6.59 -11.90
CA LEU A 84 7.01 -5.98 -10.76
C LEU A 84 7.45 -7.03 -9.72
N GLY A 85 6.60 -8.01 -9.41
CA GLY A 85 6.94 -9.11 -8.50
C GLY A 85 8.18 -9.89 -8.96
N ARG A 86 8.29 -10.19 -10.27
CA ARG A 86 9.49 -10.83 -10.85
C ARG A 86 10.72 -9.94 -10.77
N GLN A 87 10.58 -8.64 -11.01
CA GLN A 87 11.67 -7.67 -10.89
C GLN A 87 12.19 -7.57 -9.45
N LEU A 88 11.28 -7.54 -8.48
CA LEU A 88 11.63 -7.57 -7.05
C LEU A 88 12.28 -8.89 -6.66
N ALA A 89 11.81 -10.02 -7.16
CA ALA A 89 12.43 -11.32 -6.91
C ALA A 89 13.88 -11.36 -7.40
N THR A 90 14.17 -10.77 -8.56
CA THR A 90 15.54 -10.63 -9.07
C THR A 90 16.38 -9.71 -8.17
N PHE A 91 15.84 -8.55 -7.79
CA PHE A 91 16.52 -7.61 -6.90
C PHE A 91 16.85 -8.25 -5.54
N MET A 92 15.92 -9.02 -4.97
CA MET A 92 16.08 -9.66 -3.66
C MET A 92 17.03 -10.87 -3.65
N GLN A 93 17.62 -11.28 -4.80
CA GLN A 93 18.61 -12.37 -4.79
C GLN A 93 19.85 -12.04 -3.96
N ASP A 94 20.21 -10.77 -3.90
CA ASP A 94 21.39 -10.28 -3.17
C ASP A 94 21.08 -9.84 -1.72
N TYR A 95 19.79 -9.86 -1.32
CA TYR A 95 19.34 -9.36 -0.01
C TYR A 95 18.40 -10.33 0.68
N ASP A 96 18.56 -10.55 1.97
CA ASP A 96 17.67 -11.39 2.75
C ASP A 96 16.38 -10.66 3.12
N VAL A 97 16.50 -9.38 3.48
CA VAL A 97 15.40 -8.54 3.97
C VAL A 97 15.59 -7.09 3.52
N VAL A 98 14.50 -6.45 3.12
CA VAL A 98 14.45 -4.99 2.95
C VAL A 98 13.97 -4.35 4.24
N LEU A 99 14.73 -3.37 4.72
CA LEU A 99 14.41 -2.57 5.90
C LEU A 99 13.99 -1.16 5.48
N SER A 100 12.82 -0.72 5.96
CA SER A 100 12.34 0.65 5.78
C SER A 100 11.59 1.13 7.04
N PRO A 101 11.30 2.42 7.19
CA PRO A 101 10.28 2.86 8.14
C PRO A 101 8.91 2.32 7.75
N VAL A 102 7.98 2.20 8.71
CA VAL A 102 6.55 1.97 8.40
C VAL A 102 5.89 3.26 7.94
N LEU A 103 6.17 4.36 8.64
CA LEU A 103 5.61 5.68 8.42
C LEU A 103 6.72 6.71 8.24
N THR A 104 6.41 7.82 7.59
CA THR A 104 7.35 8.94 7.41
C THR A 104 7.48 9.83 8.64
N ARG A 105 6.57 9.72 9.59
CA ARG A 105 6.52 10.50 10.83
C ARG A 105 5.75 9.73 11.90
N GLU A 106 5.59 10.33 13.07
CA GLU A 106 4.76 9.80 14.16
C GLU A 106 3.32 9.46 13.70
N PRO A 107 2.65 8.53 14.42
CA PRO A 107 1.26 8.19 14.16
C PRO A 107 0.37 9.45 14.05
N ALA A 108 -0.46 9.49 13.01
CA ALA A 108 -1.37 10.60 12.76
C ALA A 108 -2.40 10.73 13.88
N ARG A 109 -2.82 11.95 14.16
CA ARG A 109 -3.94 12.18 15.07
C ARG A 109 -5.24 11.65 14.49
N ILE A 110 -6.17 11.23 15.35
CA ILE A 110 -7.50 10.81 14.92
C ILE A 110 -8.15 11.94 14.10
N GLY A 111 -8.65 11.59 12.92
CA GLY A 111 -9.27 12.53 11.98
C GLY A 111 -8.32 13.22 11.00
N GLU A 112 -7.01 13.22 11.23
CA GLU A 112 -6.04 13.94 10.37
C GLU A 112 -5.99 13.42 8.92
N LEU A 113 -6.17 12.13 8.71
CA LEU A 113 -6.13 11.49 7.38
C LEU A 113 -7.52 11.25 6.78
N VAL A 114 -8.57 11.72 7.44
CA VAL A 114 -9.94 11.60 6.91
C VAL A 114 -10.07 12.41 5.63
N VAL A 115 -10.73 11.83 4.63
CA VAL A 115 -11.18 12.52 3.42
C VAL A 115 -12.55 13.12 3.73
N PRO A 116 -12.66 14.45 3.86
CA PRO A 116 -13.86 15.06 4.43
C PRO A 116 -15.05 15.04 3.46
N ASP A 117 -14.78 15.17 2.15
CA ASP A 117 -15.79 15.28 1.10
C ASP A 117 -15.25 14.89 -0.28
N MET A 118 -16.00 15.17 -1.32
CA MET A 118 -15.69 14.82 -2.72
C MET A 118 -14.83 15.86 -3.45
N SER A 119 -14.31 16.88 -2.77
CA SER A 119 -13.53 17.95 -3.40
C SER A 119 -12.14 17.52 -3.87
N LEU A 120 -11.60 16.47 -3.27
CA LEU A 120 -10.28 15.93 -3.65
C LEU A 120 -10.36 15.16 -4.98
N SER A 121 -9.29 15.26 -5.76
CA SER A 121 -9.01 14.30 -6.83
C SER A 121 -8.55 12.96 -6.23
N LEU A 122 -8.59 11.89 -7.02
CA LEU A 122 -8.01 10.61 -6.60
C LEU A 122 -6.50 10.75 -6.37
N GLU A 123 -5.82 11.50 -7.24
CA GLU A 123 -4.38 11.77 -7.15
C GLU A 123 -4.01 12.47 -5.84
N ASP A 124 -4.69 13.57 -5.48
CA ASP A 124 -4.45 14.29 -4.23
C ASP A 124 -4.72 13.41 -3.00
N MET A 125 -5.78 12.60 -3.06
CA MET A 125 -6.12 11.67 -1.99
C MET A 125 -5.03 10.60 -1.81
N ILE A 126 -4.53 10.05 -2.91
CA ILE A 126 -3.43 9.07 -2.93
C ILE A 126 -2.15 9.72 -2.40
N GLU A 127 -1.77 10.87 -2.94
CA GLU A 127 -0.56 11.60 -2.53
C GLU A 127 -0.57 11.90 -1.02
N ARG A 128 -1.69 12.40 -0.50
CA ARG A 128 -1.84 12.66 0.94
C ARG A 128 -1.62 11.41 1.80
N SER A 129 -2.15 10.28 1.38
CA SER A 129 -1.99 9.00 2.10
C SER A 129 -0.56 8.47 2.00
N HIS A 130 0.05 8.58 0.81
CA HIS A 130 1.40 8.06 0.55
C HIS A 130 2.51 8.92 1.12
N ARG A 131 2.35 10.23 1.24
CA ARG A 131 3.27 11.07 2.02
C ARG A 131 3.39 10.60 3.47
N TYR A 132 2.34 9.97 3.99
CA TYR A 132 2.33 9.44 5.36
C TYR A 132 2.86 8.00 5.43
N SER A 133 2.44 7.11 4.53
CA SER A 133 2.80 5.68 4.53
C SER A 133 3.18 5.20 3.12
N PRO A 134 4.38 5.52 2.61
CA PRO A 134 4.78 5.17 1.24
C PRO A 134 5.31 3.75 1.08
N PHE A 135 5.72 3.08 2.16
CA PHE A 135 6.56 1.89 2.06
C PHE A 135 5.77 0.58 1.89
N ALA A 136 4.59 0.45 2.50
CA ALA A 136 3.84 -0.80 2.53
C ALA A 136 3.16 -1.16 1.19
N ALA A 137 2.82 -0.17 0.36
CA ALA A 137 2.07 -0.38 -0.88
C ALA A 137 2.77 -1.35 -1.84
N LEU A 138 4.09 -1.28 -1.95
CA LEU A 138 4.89 -2.15 -2.79
C LEU A 138 4.72 -3.63 -2.40
N PHE A 139 4.88 -3.93 -1.12
CA PHE A 139 4.84 -5.30 -0.62
C PHE A 139 3.42 -5.85 -0.56
N ASN A 140 2.41 -4.99 -0.33
CA ASN A 140 1.01 -5.36 -0.49
C ASN A 140 0.68 -5.75 -1.94
N ALA A 141 1.26 -5.05 -2.92
CA ALA A 141 1.04 -5.35 -4.33
C ALA A 141 1.80 -6.59 -4.79
N SER A 142 3.07 -6.74 -4.40
CA SER A 142 3.92 -7.88 -4.80
C SER A 142 3.61 -9.18 -4.05
N GLY A 143 2.92 -9.11 -2.90
CA GLY A 143 2.60 -10.28 -2.07
C GLY A 143 3.78 -10.83 -1.27
N GLN A 144 4.84 -10.06 -1.12
CA GLN A 144 5.98 -10.45 -0.28
C GLN A 144 5.62 -10.39 1.21
N PRO A 145 6.15 -11.31 2.03
CA PRO A 145 5.96 -11.28 3.47
C PRO A 145 6.61 -10.03 4.06
N ALA A 146 5.91 -9.40 5.00
CA ALA A 146 6.42 -8.22 5.67
C ALA A 146 5.91 -8.16 7.12
N MET A 147 6.74 -7.61 8.01
CA MET A 147 6.37 -7.36 9.39
C MET A 147 6.72 -5.94 9.82
N SER A 148 6.04 -5.44 10.83
CA SER A 148 6.37 -4.20 11.53
C SER A 148 6.78 -4.49 12.96
N VAL A 149 7.96 -4.03 13.36
CA VAL A 149 8.48 -4.20 14.72
C VAL A 149 8.68 -2.83 15.35
N PRO A 150 8.11 -2.54 16.54
CA PRO A 150 8.24 -1.25 17.20
C PRO A 150 9.60 -1.12 17.89
N LEU A 151 10.62 -0.75 17.12
CA LEU A 151 12.01 -0.68 17.59
C LEU A 151 12.44 0.71 18.12
N TYR A 152 11.57 1.70 18.02
CA TYR A 152 11.85 3.06 18.45
C TYR A 152 10.62 3.70 19.09
N TRP A 153 10.85 4.59 20.05
CA TRP A 153 9.83 5.40 20.71
C TRP A 153 10.09 6.87 20.45
N SER A 154 9.08 7.58 20.00
CA SER A 154 9.20 9.02 19.79
C SER A 154 9.32 9.79 21.12
N ALA A 155 9.69 11.06 21.05
CA ALA A 155 9.73 11.93 22.23
C ALA A 155 8.35 12.07 22.92
N ALA A 156 7.25 11.87 22.18
CA ALA A 156 5.89 11.84 22.69
C ALA A 156 5.48 10.48 23.31
N GLY A 157 6.39 9.49 23.37
CA GLY A 157 6.11 8.16 23.90
C GLY A 157 5.28 7.28 22.95
N LEU A 158 5.28 7.58 21.65
CA LEU A 158 4.58 6.78 20.64
C LEU A 158 5.53 5.76 20.00
N PRO A 159 5.09 4.50 19.79
CA PRO A 159 5.91 3.49 19.13
C PRO A 159 6.09 3.81 17.65
N MET A 160 7.31 3.67 17.15
CA MET A 160 7.67 3.84 15.74
C MET A 160 8.10 2.50 15.16
N GLY A 161 7.41 2.04 14.12
CA GLY A 161 7.66 0.75 13.48
C GLY A 161 8.84 0.80 12.51
N ALA A 162 9.70 -0.22 12.61
CA ALA A 162 10.59 -0.62 11.53
C ALA A 162 9.90 -1.70 10.70
N HIS A 163 9.90 -1.54 9.39
CA HIS A 163 9.27 -2.43 8.44
C HIS A 163 10.33 -3.34 7.81
N PHE A 164 10.14 -4.64 7.92
CA PHE A 164 10.98 -5.68 7.34
C PHE A 164 10.18 -6.44 6.31
N ALA A 165 10.71 -6.56 5.09
CA ALA A 165 10.07 -7.33 4.02
C ALA A 165 11.04 -8.38 3.49
N GLY A 166 10.60 -9.63 3.45
CA GLY A 166 11.37 -10.79 3.00
C GLY A 166 11.14 -11.11 1.52
N ARG A 167 11.80 -12.16 1.04
CA ARG A 167 11.56 -12.73 -0.28
C ARG A 167 10.17 -13.39 -0.32
N PHE A 168 9.56 -13.44 -1.50
CA PHE A 168 8.26 -14.10 -1.68
C PHE A 168 8.33 -15.58 -1.24
N GLY A 169 7.43 -15.96 -0.34
CA GLY A 169 7.34 -17.33 0.20
C GLY A 169 8.37 -17.65 1.29
N GLU A 170 9.17 -16.69 1.75
CA GLU A 170 10.18 -16.90 2.79
C GLU A 170 9.79 -16.21 4.11
N GLU A 171 8.56 -16.41 4.58
CA GLU A 171 8.06 -15.86 5.85
C GLU A 171 8.94 -16.23 7.06
N GLY A 172 9.60 -17.37 7.00
CA GLY A 172 10.47 -17.87 8.08
C GLY A 172 11.74 -17.04 8.31
N VAL A 173 12.07 -16.10 7.43
CA VAL A 173 13.21 -15.19 7.59
C VAL A 173 12.84 -14.01 8.51
N LEU A 174 11.58 -13.65 8.57
CA LEU A 174 11.05 -12.55 9.39
C LEU A 174 10.72 -12.98 10.81
#